data_69713c4ef95f74bc3693083ac4f529b4
#
_entry.id   69713c4ef95f74bc3693083ac4f529b4
#
_cell.length_a   1.000
_cell.length_b   1.000
_cell.length_c   1.000
_cell.angle_alpha   90.00
_cell.angle_beta   90.00
_cell.angle_gamma   90.00
#
_symmetry.space_group_name_H-M   'P 1'
#
loop_
_entity.id
_entity.type
_entity.pdbx_description
1 polymer ?
#
loop_
_entity_poly.entity_id
_entity_poly.type
_entity_poly.pdbx_seq_one_letter_code
_entity_poly.pdbx_strand_id
1 'polypeptide(L)'
;RVIADLCARKGLLPLVDIAYQGLGHGLEEDATDMRALLDIVPEALITASCSKNFGLYRERLGALWIKGSNAQAALRARATCMKVGRSMWSMPPDHGASVVRTILESHELTASWQAELTTMRARLNAMRAELARAVPQLASVAQQTGMFALLPLSREAVTELRTQHGIYMIENGRMNIAGLTSENLPRFAAENRNPLLPPQVGPRIYLSGHFCQAP
;
A
#
# COMPACT_ATOMS: atom_id res chain seq x y z
N ARG A 1 12.60 16.15 3.07
CA ARG A 1 13.72 17.08 2.81
C ARG A 1 15.07 16.35 2.83
N VAL A 2 15.45 15.62 3.88
CA VAL A 2 16.75 14.92 3.97
C VAL A 2 17.05 14.04 2.74
N ILE A 3 16.07 13.24 2.29
CA ILE A 3 16.20 12.39 1.09
C ILE A 3 16.35 13.25 -0.17
N ALA A 4 15.56 14.32 -0.31
CA ALA A 4 15.61 15.20 -1.46
C ALA A 4 16.98 15.90 -1.57
N ASP A 5 17.50 16.42 -0.46
CA ASP A 5 18.83 17.04 -0.39
C ASP A 5 19.94 16.03 -0.72
N LEU A 6 19.79 14.78 -0.27
CA LEU A 6 20.74 13.71 -0.62
C LEU A 6 20.71 13.41 -2.13
N CYS A 7 19.51 13.27 -2.71
CA CYS A 7 19.36 13.06 -4.15
C CYS A 7 20.01 14.19 -4.95
N ALA A 8 19.72 15.44 -4.60
CA ALA A 8 20.27 16.60 -5.28
C ALA A 8 21.82 16.65 -5.19
N ARG A 9 22.39 16.45 -4.00
CA ARG A 9 23.85 16.46 -3.79
C ARG A 9 24.59 15.32 -4.47
N LYS A 10 23.95 14.16 -4.59
CA LYS A 10 24.57 12.95 -5.16
C LYS A 10 24.20 12.71 -6.62
N GLY A 11 23.41 13.58 -7.24
CA GLY A 11 22.94 13.40 -8.61
C GLY A 11 22.09 12.15 -8.79
N LEU A 12 21.30 11.76 -7.77
CA LEU A 12 20.44 10.59 -7.81
C LEU A 12 19.08 10.94 -8.41
N LEU A 13 18.58 10.08 -9.30
CA LEU A 13 17.23 10.18 -9.83
C LEU A 13 16.26 9.45 -8.87
N PRO A 14 15.39 10.16 -8.12
CA PRO A 14 14.42 9.51 -7.26
C PRO A 14 13.29 8.87 -8.08
N LEU A 15 12.93 7.65 -7.71
CA LEU A 15 11.70 6.98 -8.10
C LEU A 15 10.78 6.91 -6.88
N VAL A 16 9.66 7.62 -6.94
CA VAL A 16 8.66 7.67 -5.86
C VAL A 16 7.47 6.81 -6.23
N ASP A 17 7.17 5.80 -5.42
CA ASP A 17 5.98 4.95 -5.57
C ASP A 17 4.92 5.32 -4.54
N ILE A 18 3.77 5.81 -5.02
CA ILE A 18 2.62 6.21 -4.19
C ILE A 18 1.42 5.25 -4.35
N ALA A 19 1.70 3.96 -4.50
CA ALA A 19 0.67 2.93 -4.72
C ALA A 19 -0.39 2.83 -3.59
N TYR A 20 -0.19 3.46 -2.44
CA TYR A 20 -1.09 3.43 -1.27
C TYR A 20 -1.67 4.80 -0.92
N GLN A 21 -1.60 5.77 -1.81
CA GLN A 21 -2.14 7.12 -1.61
C GLN A 21 -3.62 7.08 -1.23
N GLY A 22 -3.97 7.79 -0.16
CA GLY A 22 -5.30 7.86 0.41
C GLY A 22 -5.58 6.84 1.52
N LEU A 23 -4.68 5.87 1.75
CA LEU A 23 -4.82 4.83 2.77
C LEU A 23 -3.97 5.06 4.04
N GLY A 24 -3.17 6.12 4.07
CA GLY A 24 -2.41 6.56 5.24
C GLY A 24 -3.18 7.58 6.06
N HIS A 25 -3.02 8.85 5.73
CA HIS A 25 -3.66 9.99 6.39
C HIS A 25 -4.76 10.63 5.53
N GLY A 26 -4.63 10.60 4.21
CA GLY A 26 -5.56 11.18 3.25
C GLY A 26 -4.96 11.25 1.86
N LEU A 27 -5.78 11.59 0.86
CA LEU A 27 -5.30 11.71 -0.52
C LEU A 27 -4.24 12.81 -0.67
N GLU A 28 -4.48 13.97 -0.07
CA GLU A 28 -3.59 15.11 -0.14
C GLU A 28 -2.40 14.97 0.83
N GLU A 29 -2.68 14.49 2.04
CA GLU A 29 -1.69 14.32 3.10
C GLU A 29 -0.62 13.30 2.70
N ASP A 30 -1.03 12.17 2.12
CA ASP A 30 -0.12 11.11 1.68
C ASP A 30 0.78 11.55 0.51
N ALA A 31 0.40 12.59 -0.24
CA ALA A 31 1.19 13.15 -1.34
C ALA A 31 2.12 14.30 -0.90
N THR A 32 2.01 14.79 0.33
CA THR A 32 2.73 15.99 0.80
C THR A 32 4.25 15.84 0.71
N ASP A 33 4.79 14.72 1.21
CA ASP A 33 6.23 14.47 1.21
C ASP A 33 6.80 14.29 -0.21
N MET A 34 6.02 13.65 -1.10
CA MET A 34 6.37 13.55 -2.52
C MET A 34 6.44 14.93 -3.16
N ARG A 35 5.44 15.79 -2.95
CA ARG A 35 5.43 17.16 -3.50
C ARG A 35 6.63 17.96 -2.99
N ALA A 36 6.90 17.90 -1.69
CA ALA A 36 8.06 18.56 -1.09
C ALA A 36 9.41 18.05 -1.65
N LEU A 37 9.51 16.76 -1.99
CA LEU A 37 10.69 16.22 -2.68
C LEU A 37 10.80 16.78 -4.10
N LEU A 38 9.69 16.84 -4.83
CA LEU A 38 9.65 17.35 -6.20
C LEU A 38 10.04 18.83 -6.30
N ASP A 39 9.80 19.64 -5.26
CA ASP A 39 10.21 21.05 -5.24
C ASP A 39 11.72 21.21 -5.17
N ILE A 40 12.45 20.21 -4.67
CA ILE A 40 13.90 20.27 -4.45
C ILE A 40 14.69 19.61 -5.59
N VAL A 41 14.26 18.43 -6.05
CA VAL A 41 15.02 17.66 -7.03
C VAL A 41 14.74 18.14 -8.47
N PRO A 42 15.78 18.23 -9.36
CA PRO A 42 15.57 18.67 -10.74
C PRO A 42 14.82 17.66 -11.59
N GLU A 43 14.95 16.38 -11.30
CA GLU A 43 14.36 15.27 -12.05
C GLU A 43 13.81 14.21 -11.12
N ALA A 44 12.69 13.57 -11.49
CA ALA A 44 12.07 12.49 -10.73
C ALA A 44 11.17 11.63 -11.61
N LEU A 45 10.98 10.37 -11.19
CA LEU A 45 9.92 9.49 -11.66
C LEU A 45 8.93 9.25 -10.52
N ILE A 46 7.63 9.37 -10.80
CA ILE A 46 6.57 9.12 -9.83
C ILE A 46 5.65 8.06 -10.41
N THR A 47 5.43 6.99 -9.66
CA THR A 47 4.48 5.94 -10.02
C THR A 47 3.30 5.90 -9.05
N ALA A 48 2.10 5.74 -9.58
CA ALA A 48 0.90 5.47 -8.79
C ALA A 48 0.17 4.25 -9.34
N SER A 49 -0.55 3.57 -8.47
CA SER A 49 -1.34 2.40 -8.83
C SER A 49 -2.79 2.59 -8.45
N CYS A 50 -3.70 2.20 -9.34
CA CYS A 50 -5.14 2.16 -9.05
C CYS A 50 -5.57 0.82 -8.40
N SER A 51 -4.63 -0.06 -8.10
CA SER A 51 -4.94 -1.37 -7.52
C SER A 51 -5.59 -1.27 -6.15
N LYS A 52 -5.13 -0.34 -5.28
CA LYS A 52 -5.58 -0.27 -3.89
C LYS A 52 -6.65 0.79 -3.69
N ASN A 53 -6.37 2.04 -4.03
CA ASN A 53 -7.28 3.16 -3.79
C ASN A 53 -8.52 3.19 -4.69
N PHE A 54 -8.50 2.52 -5.85
CA PHE A 54 -9.67 2.25 -6.68
C PHE A 54 -10.15 0.79 -6.63
N GLY A 55 -9.44 -0.10 -5.91
CA GLY A 55 -9.79 -1.52 -5.86
C GLY A 55 -9.57 -2.31 -7.17
N LEU A 56 -8.92 -1.72 -8.16
CA LEU A 56 -8.76 -2.27 -9.52
C LEU A 56 -7.52 -3.16 -9.65
N TYR A 57 -7.37 -4.15 -8.79
CA TYR A 57 -6.17 -5.01 -8.74
C TYR A 57 -5.91 -5.77 -10.05
N ARG A 58 -6.96 -6.25 -10.72
CA ARG A 58 -6.86 -7.09 -11.91
C ARG A 58 -6.71 -6.29 -13.20
N GLU A 59 -7.12 -5.04 -13.19
CA GLU A 59 -7.04 -4.15 -14.37
C GLU A 59 -5.60 -3.73 -14.71
N ARG A 60 -4.63 -3.99 -13.80
CA ARG A 60 -3.21 -3.68 -13.98
C ARG A 60 -2.98 -2.22 -14.40
N LEU A 61 -3.69 -1.31 -13.75
CA LEU A 61 -3.70 0.11 -14.06
C LEU A 61 -2.88 0.92 -13.07
N GLY A 62 -2.16 1.89 -13.59
CA GLY A 62 -1.42 2.90 -12.86
C GLY A 62 -1.04 4.05 -13.76
N ALA A 63 -0.28 4.99 -13.21
CA ALA A 63 0.24 6.14 -13.93
C ALA A 63 1.72 6.35 -13.62
N LEU A 64 2.44 6.88 -14.61
CA LEU A 64 3.82 7.34 -14.48
C LEU A 64 3.87 8.83 -14.82
N TRP A 65 4.37 9.63 -13.88
CA TRP A 65 4.74 11.02 -14.12
C TRP A 65 6.26 11.16 -14.17
N ILE A 66 6.71 12.01 -15.07
CA ILE A 66 8.13 12.28 -15.30
C ILE A 66 8.38 13.77 -15.07
N LYS A 67 9.15 14.09 -14.05
CA LYS A 67 9.75 15.42 -13.90
C LYS A 67 11.10 15.42 -14.59
N GLY A 68 11.25 16.22 -15.62
CA GLY A 68 12.54 16.46 -16.28
C GLY A 68 13.13 17.78 -15.84
N SER A 69 14.43 17.96 -16.02
CA SER A 69 15.16 19.22 -15.78
C SER A 69 14.60 20.41 -16.57
N ASN A 70 13.90 20.13 -17.68
CA ASN A 70 13.11 21.05 -18.47
C ASN A 70 12.04 20.30 -19.27
N ALA A 71 11.11 21.03 -19.88
CA ALA A 71 10.01 20.45 -20.65
C ALA A 71 10.48 19.51 -21.77
N GLN A 72 11.56 19.87 -22.48
CA GLN A 72 12.08 19.05 -23.58
C GLN A 72 12.69 17.73 -23.07
N ALA A 73 13.36 17.73 -21.92
CA ALA A 73 13.87 16.52 -21.28
C ALA A 73 12.72 15.60 -20.86
N ALA A 74 11.67 16.14 -20.24
CA ALA A 74 10.48 15.38 -19.86
C ALA A 74 9.78 14.74 -21.07
N LEU A 75 9.64 15.48 -22.18
CA LEU A 75 9.03 14.98 -23.42
C LEU A 75 9.85 13.84 -24.03
N ARG A 76 11.19 13.96 -24.07
CA ARG A 76 12.07 12.89 -24.57
C ARG A 76 11.97 11.64 -23.70
N ALA A 77 12.00 11.80 -22.38
CA ALA A 77 11.86 10.68 -21.45
C ALA A 77 10.49 9.99 -21.61
N ARG A 78 9.40 10.77 -21.71
CA ARG A 78 8.06 10.25 -21.99
C ARG A 78 8.02 9.46 -23.30
N ALA A 79 8.57 9.98 -24.38
CA ALA A 79 8.61 9.29 -25.67
C ALA A 79 9.36 7.96 -25.57
N THR A 80 10.49 7.93 -24.83
CA THR A 80 11.25 6.71 -24.56
C THR A 80 10.42 5.69 -23.77
N CYS A 81 9.76 6.10 -22.70
CA CYS A 81 8.90 5.22 -21.92
C CYS A 81 7.74 4.66 -22.76
N MET A 82 7.11 5.48 -23.61
CA MET A 82 6.07 5.02 -24.53
C MET A 82 6.59 3.98 -25.53
N LYS A 83 7.79 4.18 -26.10
CA LYS A 83 8.43 3.21 -27.00
C LYS A 83 8.72 1.90 -26.29
N VAL A 84 9.27 1.93 -25.07
CA VAL A 84 9.55 0.75 -24.26
C VAL A 84 8.24 0.03 -23.91
N GLY A 85 7.23 0.77 -23.44
CA GLY A 85 5.91 0.19 -23.14
C GLY A 85 5.28 -0.51 -24.35
N ARG A 86 5.35 0.11 -25.52
CA ARG A 86 4.86 -0.51 -26.75
C ARG A 86 5.64 -1.77 -27.12
N SER A 87 6.94 -1.80 -26.89
CA SER A 87 7.77 -2.99 -27.15
C SER A 87 7.43 -4.14 -26.20
N MET A 88 7.03 -3.84 -24.95
CA MET A 88 6.72 -4.84 -23.94
C MET A 88 5.28 -5.38 -24.06
N TRP A 89 4.30 -4.53 -24.37
CA TRP A 89 2.87 -4.88 -24.31
C TRP A 89 2.12 -4.66 -25.60
N SER A 90 2.72 -4.07 -26.62
CA SER A 90 2.09 -3.68 -27.89
C SER A 90 0.95 -2.68 -27.66
N MET A 91 -0.28 -3.14 -27.39
CA MET A 91 -1.46 -2.35 -27.08
C MET A 91 -2.04 -2.87 -25.76
N PRO A 92 -1.86 -2.13 -24.64
CA PRO A 92 -2.49 -2.52 -23.37
C PRO A 92 -4.00 -2.33 -23.44
N PRO A 93 -4.79 -3.08 -22.62
CA PRO A 93 -6.23 -2.89 -22.53
C PRO A 93 -6.59 -1.51 -21.98
N ASP A 94 -7.68 -0.93 -22.47
CA ASP A 94 -8.14 0.42 -22.11
C ASP A 94 -9.17 0.42 -20.96
N HIS A 95 -9.79 -0.72 -20.68
CA HIS A 95 -10.94 -0.82 -19.77
C HIS A 95 -10.67 -0.17 -18.40
N GLY A 96 -9.56 -0.53 -17.73
CA GLY A 96 -9.24 0.03 -16.42
C GLY A 96 -9.03 1.55 -16.44
N ALA A 97 -8.37 2.08 -17.49
CA ALA A 97 -8.18 3.51 -17.66
C ALA A 97 -9.51 4.25 -17.89
N SER A 98 -10.40 3.66 -18.66
CA SER A 98 -11.74 4.22 -18.91
C SER A 98 -12.57 4.27 -17.63
N VAL A 99 -12.53 3.24 -16.79
CA VAL A 99 -13.20 3.23 -15.47
C VAL A 99 -12.71 4.38 -14.59
N VAL A 100 -11.39 4.51 -14.41
CA VAL A 100 -10.82 5.58 -13.57
C VAL A 100 -11.14 6.96 -14.14
N ARG A 101 -11.03 7.13 -15.46
CA ARG A 101 -11.37 8.39 -16.12
C ARG A 101 -12.85 8.76 -15.88
N THR A 102 -13.77 7.82 -16.05
CA THR A 102 -15.21 8.05 -15.80
C THR A 102 -15.47 8.51 -14.37
N ILE A 103 -14.79 7.90 -13.38
CA ILE A 103 -14.91 8.31 -11.98
C ILE A 103 -14.38 9.74 -11.79
N LEU A 104 -13.20 10.05 -12.29
CA LEU A 104 -12.54 11.34 -12.06
C LEU A 104 -13.13 12.50 -12.87
N GLU A 105 -13.80 12.23 -13.99
CA GLU A 105 -14.52 13.23 -14.79
C GLU A 105 -15.92 13.56 -14.25
N SER A 106 -16.47 12.71 -13.37
CA SER A 106 -17.74 12.94 -12.70
C SER A 106 -17.54 13.45 -11.28
N HIS A 107 -18.08 14.64 -10.97
CA HIS A 107 -18.03 15.18 -9.61
C HIS A 107 -18.72 14.26 -8.58
N GLU A 108 -19.86 13.68 -8.94
CA GLU A 108 -20.62 12.77 -8.08
C GLU A 108 -19.85 11.47 -7.81
N LEU A 109 -19.30 10.82 -8.85
CA LEU A 109 -18.54 9.58 -8.71
C LEU A 109 -17.23 9.81 -7.97
N THR A 110 -16.54 10.94 -8.21
CA THR A 110 -15.33 11.33 -7.45
C THR A 110 -15.66 11.49 -5.98
N ALA A 111 -16.73 12.18 -5.62
CA ALA A 111 -17.13 12.37 -4.22
C ALA A 111 -17.47 11.03 -3.55
N SER A 112 -18.19 10.15 -4.24
CA SER A 112 -18.51 8.80 -3.76
C SER A 112 -17.25 7.97 -3.52
N TRP A 113 -16.31 7.94 -4.48
CA TRP A 113 -15.03 7.26 -4.34
C TRP A 113 -14.20 7.79 -3.17
N GLN A 114 -14.12 9.11 -2.99
CA GLN A 114 -13.39 9.72 -1.87
C GLN A 114 -14.00 9.36 -0.52
N ALA A 115 -15.32 9.29 -0.41
CA ALA A 115 -16.02 8.90 0.80
C ALA A 115 -15.75 7.42 1.15
N GLU A 116 -15.79 6.53 0.15
CA GLU A 116 -15.47 5.11 0.33
C GLU A 116 -14.01 4.92 0.77
N LEU A 117 -13.06 5.59 0.11
CA LEU A 117 -11.65 5.55 0.47
C LEU A 117 -11.39 6.03 1.91
N THR A 118 -12.11 7.08 2.34
CA THR A 118 -12.08 7.59 3.71
C THR A 118 -12.58 6.54 4.71
N THR A 119 -13.64 5.83 4.38
CA THR A 119 -14.18 4.73 5.19
C THR A 119 -13.18 3.57 5.31
N MET A 120 -12.53 3.17 4.20
CA MET A 120 -11.50 2.15 4.21
C MET A 120 -10.31 2.55 5.09
N ARG A 121 -9.82 3.79 4.98
CA ARG A 121 -8.74 4.32 5.80
C ARG A 121 -9.10 4.33 7.29
N ALA A 122 -10.30 4.81 7.64
CA ALA A 122 -10.78 4.82 9.02
C ALA A 122 -10.82 3.41 9.62
N ARG A 123 -11.29 2.42 8.86
CA ARG A 123 -11.28 1.01 9.27
C ARG A 123 -9.86 0.49 9.52
N LEU A 124 -8.91 0.75 8.63
CA LEU A 124 -7.51 0.34 8.80
C LEU A 124 -6.91 0.91 10.07
N ASN A 125 -7.12 2.20 10.33
CA ASN A 125 -6.63 2.88 11.53
C ASN A 125 -7.28 2.33 12.81
N ALA A 126 -8.58 2.04 12.79
CA ALA A 126 -9.28 1.40 13.90
C ALA A 126 -8.69 0.00 14.21
N MET A 127 -8.48 -0.84 13.20
CA MET A 127 -7.88 -2.16 13.38
C MET A 127 -6.44 -2.10 13.94
N ARG A 128 -5.66 -1.09 13.56
CA ARG A 128 -4.34 -0.84 14.14
C ARG A 128 -4.42 -0.50 15.62
N ALA A 129 -5.30 0.43 15.96
CA ALA A 129 -5.49 0.86 17.35
C ALA A 129 -5.99 -0.28 18.24
N GLU A 130 -6.91 -1.11 17.72
CA GLU A 130 -7.40 -2.30 18.42
C GLU A 130 -6.31 -3.35 18.60
N LEU A 131 -5.52 -3.64 17.57
CA LEU A 131 -4.40 -4.57 17.64
C LEU A 131 -3.38 -4.12 18.68
N ALA A 132 -2.96 -2.86 18.64
CA ALA A 132 -2.00 -2.30 19.59
C ALA A 132 -2.50 -2.35 21.03
N ARG A 133 -3.82 -2.13 21.25
CA ARG A 133 -4.44 -2.25 22.57
C ARG A 133 -4.56 -3.71 23.02
N ALA A 134 -4.90 -4.60 22.10
CA ALA A 134 -5.08 -6.01 22.40
C ALA A 134 -3.75 -6.75 22.65
N VAL A 135 -2.65 -6.33 22.02
CA VAL A 135 -1.32 -6.93 22.14
C VAL A 135 -0.29 -5.85 22.46
N PRO A 136 -0.01 -5.57 23.75
CA PRO A 136 0.90 -4.49 24.16
C PRO A 136 2.30 -4.57 23.55
N GLN A 137 2.81 -5.78 23.26
CA GLN A 137 4.09 -6.00 22.58
C GLN A 137 4.10 -5.45 21.13
N LEU A 138 2.92 -5.24 20.55
CA LEU A 138 2.73 -4.69 19.21
C LEU A 138 2.28 -3.21 19.25
N ALA A 139 2.43 -2.50 20.36
CA ALA A 139 1.99 -1.12 20.52
C ALA A 139 2.53 -0.17 19.44
N SER A 140 3.74 -0.42 18.93
CA SER A 140 4.33 0.35 17.83
C SER A 140 3.53 0.32 16.51
N VAL A 141 2.65 -0.67 16.34
CA VAL A 141 1.77 -0.76 15.17
C VAL A 141 0.80 0.41 15.10
N ALA A 142 0.38 0.96 16.23
CA ALA A 142 -0.51 2.12 16.27
C ALA A 142 0.09 3.38 15.63
N GLN A 143 1.42 3.48 15.56
CA GLN A 143 2.14 4.61 14.96
C GLN A 143 2.42 4.43 13.47
N GLN A 144 2.18 3.23 12.92
CA GLN A 144 2.35 2.95 11.51
C GLN A 144 1.08 3.34 10.73
N THR A 145 1.21 3.57 9.43
CA THR A 145 0.10 3.95 8.54
C THR A 145 0.02 3.05 7.31
N GLY A 146 -1.09 3.15 6.57
CA GLY A 146 -1.31 2.39 5.33
C GLY A 146 -1.81 0.97 5.57
N MET A 147 -1.78 0.12 4.55
CA MET A 147 -2.39 -1.22 4.58
C MET A 147 -1.57 -2.26 5.35
N PHE A 148 -0.28 -2.04 5.52
CA PHE A 148 0.64 -3.04 6.10
C PHE A 148 1.23 -2.57 7.42
N ALA A 149 1.55 -3.55 8.27
CA ALA A 149 2.39 -3.37 9.45
C ALA A 149 3.58 -4.31 9.36
N LEU A 150 4.70 -3.90 9.95
CA LEU A 150 5.84 -4.76 10.22
C LEU A 150 5.83 -5.06 11.70
N LEU A 151 5.58 -6.33 12.04
CA LEU A 151 5.56 -6.79 13.42
C LEU A 151 6.96 -7.22 13.86
N PRO A 152 7.36 -6.97 15.11
CA PRO A 152 8.64 -7.41 15.66
C PRO A 152 8.60 -8.92 16.02
N LEU A 153 8.28 -9.76 15.05
CA LEU A 153 8.20 -11.21 15.20
C LEU A 153 9.38 -11.88 14.51
N SER A 154 9.94 -12.91 15.15
CA SER A 154 10.95 -13.73 14.50
C SER A 154 10.33 -14.64 13.43
N ARG A 155 11.16 -15.16 12.54
CA ARG A 155 10.73 -16.11 11.50
C ARG A 155 10.12 -17.37 12.11
N GLU A 156 10.68 -17.84 13.23
CA GLU A 156 10.22 -19.01 13.99
C GLU A 156 8.81 -18.75 14.55
N ALA A 157 8.58 -17.59 15.16
CA ALA A 157 7.27 -17.20 15.67
C ALA A 157 6.22 -17.10 14.54
N VAL A 158 6.58 -16.55 13.40
CA VAL A 158 5.68 -16.53 12.22
C VAL A 158 5.39 -17.93 11.70
N THR A 159 6.37 -18.83 11.72
CA THR A 159 6.19 -20.23 11.34
C THR A 159 5.27 -20.97 12.30
N GLU A 160 5.42 -20.73 13.60
CA GLU A 160 4.57 -21.29 14.65
C GLU A 160 3.12 -20.80 14.49
N LEU A 161 2.89 -19.50 14.32
CA LEU A 161 1.58 -18.92 14.04
C LEU A 161 0.91 -19.59 12.84
N ARG A 162 1.67 -19.91 11.80
CA ARG A 162 1.17 -20.60 10.61
C ARG A 162 0.82 -22.06 10.88
N THR A 163 1.75 -22.81 11.47
CA THR A 163 1.63 -24.29 11.59
C THR A 163 0.71 -24.71 12.73
N GLN A 164 0.75 -24.01 13.85
CA GLN A 164 -0.02 -24.35 15.04
C GLN A 164 -1.37 -23.63 15.12
N HIS A 165 -1.40 -22.36 14.65
CA HIS A 165 -2.56 -21.49 14.85
C HIS A 165 -3.31 -21.14 13.56
N GLY A 166 -2.81 -21.57 12.37
CA GLY A 166 -3.47 -21.27 11.09
C GLY A 166 -3.51 -19.79 10.75
N ILE A 167 -2.53 -18.99 11.24
CA ILE A 167 -2.38 -17.57 10.99
C ILE A 167 -1.27 -17.37 9.95
N TYR A 168 -1.64 -16.85 8.79
CA TYR A 168 -0.75 -16.73 7.63
C TYR A 168 -0.31 -15.28 7.42
N MET A 169 0.98 -15.02 7.56
CA MET A 169 1.63 -13.75 7.23
C MET A 169 2.97 -14.00 6.54
N ILE A 170 3.63 -12.95 6.07
CA ILE A 170 4.95 -13.06 5.44
C ILE A 170 6.01 -13.31 6.52
N GLU A 171 7.00 -14.16 6.21
CA GLU A 171 8.00 -14.67 7.17
C GLU A 171 8.85 -13.58 7.87
N ASN A 172 8.92 -12.38 7.30
CA ASN A 172 9.60 -11.25 7.90
C ASN A 172 8.74 -10.44 8.89
N GLY A 173 7.57 -10.95 9.29
CA GLY A 173 6.64 -10.27 10.18
C GLY A 173 5.74 -9.22 9.50
N ARG A 174 5.81 -9.06 8.17
CA ARG A 174 4.92 -8.15 7.46
C ARG A 174 3.51 -8.74 7.38
N MET A 175 2.53 -8.00 7.89
CA MET A 175 1.13 -8.37 7.82
C MET A 175 0.27 -7.31 7.11
N ASN A 176 -0.81 -7.75 6.49
CA ASN A 176 -1.83 -6.86 5.96
C ASN A 176 -2.89 -6.57 7.02
N ILE A 177 -2.98 -5.33 7.48
CA ILE A 177 -3.97 -4.89 8.47
C ILE A 177 -5.41 -5.04 7.95
N ALA A 178 -5.62 -4.89 6.64
CA ALA A 178 -6.95 -5.06 6.04
C ALA A 178 -7.50 -6.50 6.18
N GLY A 179 -6.65 -7.49 6.44
CA GLY A 179 -7.04 -8.87 6.74
C GLY A 179 -7.55 -9.08 8.17
N LEU A 180 -7.35 -8.10 9.07
CA LEU A 180 -7.95 -8.13 10.39
C LEU A 180 -9.42 -7.69 10.32
N THR A 181 -10.23 -8.34 11.15
CA THR A 181 -11.64 -8.03 11.37
C THR A 181 -11.95 -8.07 12.86
N SER A 182 -13.08 -7.50 13.28
CA SER A 182 -13.55 -7.62 14.66
C SER A 182 -13.73 -9.09 15.13
N GLU A 183 -13.94 -9.99 14.19
CA GLU A 183 -14.12 -11.43 14.48
C GLU A 183 -12.78 -12.16 14.68
N ASN A 184 -11.76 -11.87 13.85
CA ASN A 184 -10.51 -12.61 13.88
C ASN A 184 -9.42 -11.95 14.76
N LEU A 185 -9.52 -10.66 15.05
CA LEU A 185 -8.55 -9.94 15.86
C LEU A 185 -8.43 -10.50 17.31
N PRO A 186 -9.51 -10.84 18.02
CA PRO A 186 -9.40 -11.43 19.37
C PRO A 186 -8.56 -12.71 19.37
N ARG A 187 -8.77 -13.58 18.39
CA ARG A 187 -7.98 -14.82 18.25
C ARG A 187 -6.52 -14.50 17.90
N PHE A 188 -6.27 -13.62 16.92
CA PHE A 188 -4.91 -13.19 16.61
C PHE A 188 -4.19 -12.62 17.83
N ALA A 189 -4.90 -11.81 18.64
CA ALA A 189 -4.36 -11.22 19.86
C ALA A 189 -4.04 -12.26 20.93
N ALA A 190 -4.89 -13.26 21.13
CA ALA A 190 -4.69 -14.33 22.11
C ALA A 190 -3.40 -15.12 21.81
N GLU A 191 -3.22 -15.53 20.54
CA GLU A 191 -2.05 -16.30 20.10
C GLU A 191 -0.73 -15.50 20.15
N ASN A 192 -0.79 -14.19 20.04
CA ASN A 192 0.39 -13.33 20.14
C ASN A 192 0.73 -12.88 21.57
N ARG A 193 -0.19 -13.06 22.54
CA ARG A 193 0.08 -12.73 23.97
C ARG A 193 0.81 -13.84 24.71
N ASN A 194 0.54 -15.09 24.36
CA ASN A 194 1.09 -16.23 25.05
C ASN A 194 1.30 -17.41 24.09
N PRO A 195 2.50 -17.52 23.49
CA PRO A 195 2.84 -18.62 22.57
C PRO A 195 2.82 -20.02 23.23
N LEU A 196 2.62 -20.12 24.55
CA LEU A 196 2.55 -21.38 25.29
C LEU A 196 1.12 -21.89 25.50
N LEU A 197 0.09 -21.17 25.02
CA LEU A 197 -1.29 -21.68 25.07
C LEU A 197 -1.51 -22.73 23.98
N PRO A 198 -2.32 -23.77 24.28
CA PRO A 198 -2.67 -24.75 23.24
C PRO A 198 -3.38 -24.06 22.07
N PRO A 199 -3.10 -24.48 20.81
CA PRO A 199 -3.65 -23.84 19.63
C PRO A 199 -5.18 -23.88 19.65
N GLN A 200 -5.79 -22.72 19.40
CA GLN A 200 -7.24 -22.65 19.24
C GLN A 200 -7.61 -23.09 17.83
N VAL A 201 -8.44 -24.14 17.72
CA VAL A 201 -8.99 -24.60 16.45
C VAL A 201 -10.02 -23.59 15.95
N GLY A 202 -9.74 -22.93 14.84
CA GLY A 202 -10.63 -21.93 14.26
C GLY A 202 -10.33 -21.69 12.77
N PRO A 203 -11.16 -20.92 12.05
CA PRO A 203 -10.93 -20.64 10.64
C PRO A 203 -9.57 -19.98 10.39
N ARG A 204 -8.96 -20.27 9.25
CA ARG A 204 -7.66 -19.74 8.88
C ARG A 204 -7.70 -18.21 8.72
N ILE A 205 -6.70 -17.50 9.21
CA ILE A 205 -6.55 -16.05 9.10
C ILE A 205 -5.41 -15.76 8.11
N TYR A 206 -5.72 -15.04 7.02
CA TYR A 206 -4.78 -14.69 5.97
C TYR A 206 -4.41 -13.21 6.04
N LEU A 207 -3.19 -12.90 6.42
CA LEU A 207 -2.66 -11.54 6.57
C LEU A 207 -1.50 -11.24 5.59
N SER A 208 -1.33 -12.08 4.57
CA SER A 208 -0.21 -12.00 3.64
C SER A 208 -0.36 -10.93 2.54
N GLY A 209 -1.53 -10.32 2.39
CA GLY A 209 -1.81 -9.32 1.35
C GLY A 209 -1.83 -9.86 -0.08
N HIS A 210 -1.62 -11.16 -0.27
CA HIS A 210 -1.97 -11.83 -1.51
C HIS A 210 -3.46 -12.15 -1.39
N PHE A 211 -4.29 -11.57 -2.23
CA PHE A 211 -5.60 -12.11 -2.54
C PHE A 211 -5.34 -13.46 -3.21
N CYS A 212 -5.02 -14.45 -2.39
CA CYS A 212 -4.94 -15.81 -2.86
C CYS A 212 -6.35 -16.23 -3.19
N GLN A 213 -6.54 -16.63 -4.41
CA GLN A 213 -7.67 -17.42 -4.86
C GLN A 213 -8.00 -18.44 -3.77
N ALA A 214 -9.15 -18.29 -3.13
CA ALA A 214 -9.74 -19.39 -2.43
C ALA A 214 -10.04 -20.47 -3.49
N PRO A 215 -9.75 -21.73 -3.23
CA PRO A 215 -10.21 -22.82 -4.10
C PRO A 215 -11.72 -22.84 -4.20
#